data_c36938c51179132c731b517bec02d6c9
#
_entry.id   c36938c51179132c731b517bec02d6c9
#
_cell.length_a   1.000
_cell.length_b   1.000
_cell.length_c   1.000
_cell.angle_alpha   90.00
_cell.angle_beta   90.00
_cell.angle_gamma   90.00
#
_symmetry.space_group_name_H-M   'P 1'
#
loop_
_entity.id
_entity.type
_entity.pdbx_description
1 polymer ?
#
loop_
_entity_poly.entity_id
_entity_poly.type
_entity_poly.pdbx_seq_one_letter_code
_entity_poly.pdbx_strand_id
1 'polypeptide(L)'
;MCIRDRARTEATGYGLLYLTKEMLKLNGIDIAGKTVAVSGSGNVAIYATQKAHQLGAKVVTVSDSNGWVYDPDGIDVDALKEIKEVRRARLTEYKNYRPNSEYHEGRGVWTVKVDIALPCATQNELLLDDAKALVANGCMAVAEGANMPTTNEALEYLQEQGIVVGPAKAANAGGVACSCIEMGQNASHTVYQHQDVYDP
;
A
#
# COMPACT_ATOMS: atom_id res chain seq x y z
N MET A 1 -5.13 2.77 28.02
CA MET A 1 -5.36 2.89 26.58
C MET A 1 -4.36 1.99 25.88
N CYS A 2 -4.82 1.04 25.09
CA CYS A 2 -3.99 0.00 24.49
C CYS A 2 -3.25 0.52 23.26
N ILE A 3 -2.10 -0.06 22.92
CA ILE A 3 -1.35 0.24 21.70
C ILE A 3 -2.22 0.01 20.44
N ARG A 4 -3.17 -0.93 20.52
CA ARG A 4 -4.16 -1.19 19.46
C ARG A 4 -4.92 0.07 19.04
N ASP A 5 -5.24 0.96 19.97
CA ASP A 5 -6.03 2.16 19.71
C ASP A 5 -5.19 3.31 19.14
N ARG A 6 -3.86 3.20 19.18
CA ARG A 6 -2.95 4.29 18.86
C ARG A 6 -2.05 4.07 17.64
N ALA A 7 -1.67 2.82 17.36
CA ALA A 7 -0.66 2.54 16.34
C ALA A 7 -1.01 1.34 15.44
N ARG A 8 -1.91 0.45 15.87
CA ARG A 8 -2.18 -0.82 15.18
C ARG A 8 -2.84 -0.63 13.82
N THR A 9 -3.68 0.40 13.69
CA THR A 9 -4.46 0.64 12.47
C THR A 9 -3.58 0.97 11.28
N GLU A 10 -2.58 1.82 11.46
CA GLU A 10 -1.63 2.24 10.43
C GLU A 10 -0.41 1.33 10.29
N ALA A 11 -0.14 0.47 11.28
CA ALA A 11 1.12 -0.26 11.40
C ALA A 11 1.50 -1.08 10.16
N THR A 12 0.55 -1.75 9.52
CA THR A 12 0.82 -2.55 8.32
C THR A 12 1.17 -1.66 7.13
N GLY A 13 0.38 -0.62 6.86
CA GLY A 13 0.62 0.30 5.76
C GLY A 13 1.91 1.09 5.93
N TYR A 14 2.21 1.53 7.15
CA TYR A 14 3.45 2.24 7.46
C TYR A 14 4.67 1.34 7.34
N GLY A 15 4.61 0.12 7.90
CA GLY A 15 5.67 -0.88 7.79
C GLY A 15 5.99 -1.24 6.35
N LEU A 16 4.94 -1.38 5.52
CA LEU A 16 5.08 -1.58 4.08
C LEU A 16 5.94 -0.50 3.42
N LEU A 17 5.66 0.76 3.71
CA LEU A 17 6.39 1.88 3.12
C LEU A 17 7.81 2.04 3.69
N TYR A 18 8.03 1.72 4.96
CA TYR A 18 9.39 1.70 5.53
C TYR A 18 10.23 0.64 4.84
N LEU A 19 9.71 -0.59 4.70
CA LEU A 19 10.43 -1.64 3.97
C LEU A 19 10.67 -1.24 2.51
N THR A 20 9.65 -0.73 1.82
CA THR A 20 9.77 -0.31 0.42
C THR A 20 10.85 0.75 0.27
N LYS A 21 10.90 1.74 1.14
CA LYS A 21 11.91 2.79 1.15
C LYS A 21 13.33 2.21 1.29
N GLU A 22 13.55 1.35 2.29
CA GLU A 22 14.86 0.75 2.51
C GLU A 22 15.27 -0.20 1.37
N MET A 23 14.33 -0.98 0.84
CA MET A 23 14.54 -1.84 -0.32
C MET A 23 14.96 -1.04 -1.56
N LEU A 24 14.30 0.07 -1.85
CA LEU A 24 14.66 0.96 -2.95
C LEU A 24 16.02 1.59 -2.74
N LYS A 25 16.30 2.08 -1.52
CA LYS A 25 17.57 2.68 -1.15
C LYS A 25 18.77 1.73 -1.36
N LEU A 26 18.62 0.45 -1.03
CA LEU A 26 19.62 -0.59 -1.29
C LEU A 26 19.92 -0.76 -2.79
N ASN A 27 18.96 -0.41 -3.64
CA ASN A 27 19.10 -0.41 -5.09
C ASN A 27 19.46 0.98 -5.68
N GLY A 28 19.84 1.94 -4.83
CA GLY A 28 20.21 3.29 -5.25
C GLY A 28 19.05 4.16 -5.72
N ILE A 29 17.81 3.81 -5.36
CA ILE A 29 16.57 4.48 -5.78
C ILE A 29 16.01 5.24 -4.59
N ASP A 30 15.68 6.53 -4.77
CA ASP A 30 14.91 7.29 -3.81
C ASP A 30 13.41 7.13 -4.09
N ILE A 31 12.63 6.94 -3.03
CA ILE A 31 11.16 6.86 -3.11
C ILE A 31 10.53 8.24 -3.39
N ALA A 32 11.19 9.33 -3.00
CA ALA A 32 10.68 10.67 -3.22
C ALA A 32 10.54 10.98 -4.72
N GLY A 33 9.42 11.58 -5.10
CA GLY A 33 9.07 11.90 -6.49
C GLY A 33 8.60 10.70 -7.33
N LYS A 34 8.56 9.48 -6.78
CA LYS A 34 8.08 8.29 -7.50
C LYS A 34 6.55 8.23 -7.55
N THR A 35 6.05 7.68 -8.64
CA THR A 35 4.62 7.37 -8.80
C THR A 35 4.32 5.96 -8.32
N VAL A 36 3.22 5.81 -7.60
CA VAL A 36 2.86 4.56 -6.92
C VAL A 36 1.45 4.14 -7.29
N ALA A 37 1.28 2.88 -7.69
CA ALA A 37 -0.03 2.25 -7.77
C ALA A 37 -0.30 1.47 -6.48
N VAL A 38 -1.46 1.70 -5.88
CA VAL A 38 -1.96 0.95 -4.73
C VAL A 38 -3.25 0.26 -5.14
N SER A 39 -3.38 -1.02 -4.83
CA SER A 39 -4.68 -1.71 -4.91
C SER A 39 -5.36 -1.74 -3.55
N GLY A 40 -6.68 -1.89 -3.55
CA GLY A 40 -7.47 -1.84 -2.33
C GLY A 40 -7.81 -0.42 -1.88
N SER A 41 -8.66 -0.36 -0.88
CA SER A 41 -9.11 0.86 -0.19
C SER A 41 -9.45 0.60 1.28
N GLY A 42 -8.91 -0.49 1.83
CA GLY A 42 -8.98 -0.81 3.26
C GLY A 42 -7.82 -0.19 4.04
N ASN A 43 -7.68 -0.55 5.32
CA ASN A 43 -6.67 0.01 6.23
C ASN A 43 -5.26 0.00 5.62
N VAL A 44 -4.81 -1.14 5.08
CA VAL A 44 -3.44 -1.24 4.53
C VAL A 44 -3.27 -0.23 3.39
N ALA A 45 -4.19 -0.16 2.46
CA ALA A 45 -4.13 0.73 1.30
C ALA A 45 -4.19 2.22 1.70
N ILE A 46 -5.10 2.59 2.62
CA ILE A 46 -5.26 3.96 3.12
C ILE A 46 -3.97 4.44 3.78
N TYR A 47 -3.45 3.67 4.73
CA TYR A 47 -2.26 4.09 5.48
C TYR A 47 -0.95 3.92 4.69
N ALA A 48 -0.89 2.99 3.73
CA ALA A 48 0.18 2.94 2.75
C ALA A 48 0.20 4.21 1.88
N THR A 49 -0.97 4.63 1.37
CA THR A 49 -1.11 5.88 0.60
C THR A 49 -0.68 7.09 1.43
N GLN A 50 -1.16 7.19 2.67
CA GLN A 50 -0.78 8.29 3.57
C GLN A 50 0.73 8.34 3.81
N LYS A 51 1.35 7.19 4.09
CA LYS A 51 2.79 7.12 4.34
C LYS A 51 3.62 7.37 3.09
N ALA A 52 3.18 6.90 1.93
CA ALA A 52 3.84 7.19 0.66
C ALA A 52 3.91 8.70 0.39
N HIS A 53 2.81 9.43 0.61
CA HIS A 53 2.79 10.88 0.48
C HIS A 53 3.72 11.58 1.48
N GLN A 54 3.78 11.11 2.74
CA GLN A 54 4.72 11.63 3.74
C GLN A 54 6.20 11.43 3.34
N LEU A 55 6.49 10.37 2.58
CA LEU A 55 7.83 10.08 2.05
C LEU A 55 8.11 10.78 0.70
N GLY A 56 7.19 11.62 0.24
CA GLY A 56 7.34 12.39 -1.00
C GLY A 56 7.01 11.61 -2.28
N ALA A 57 6.44 10.41 -2.19
CA ALA A 57 5.92 9.68 -3.34
C ALA A 57 4.48 10.12 -3.67
N LYS A 58 4.04 9.89 -4.90
CA LYS A 58 2.69 10.21 -5.35
C LYS A 58 1.92 8.94 -5.66
N VAL A 59 0.92 8.60 -4.84
CA VAL A 59 0.00 7.51 -5.12
C VAL A 59 -1.06 7.98 -6.08
N VAL A 60 -1.23 7.29 -7.21
CA VAL A 60 -2.14 7.69 -8.29
C VAL A 60 -3.32 6.75 -8.47
N THR A 61 -3.33 5.59 -7.81
CA THR A 61 -4.45 4.64 -7.91
C THR A 61 -4.85 4.10 -6.55
N VAL A 62 -6.13 3.77 -6.41
CA VAL A 62 -6.70 2.89 -5.38
C VAL A 62 -7.83 2.07 -6.00
N SER A 63 -8.16 0.91 -5.41
CA SER A 63 -9.21 0.04 -5.96
C SER A 63 -10.14 -0.50 -4.87
N ASP A 64 -11.31 -0.94 -5.28
CA ASP A 64 -12.21 -1.78 -4.48
C ASP A 64 -12.71 -2.98 -5.29
N SER A 65 -13.68 -3.73 -4.76
CA SER A 65 -14.19 -4.92 -5.44
C SER A 65 -14.96 -4.63 -6.74
N ASN A 66 -15.35 -3.40 -6.97
CA ASN A 66 -16.16 -3.01 -8.13
C ASN A 66 -15.33 -2.35 -9.24
N GLY A 67 -14.21 -1.73 -8.85
CA GLY A 67 -13.39 -0.99 -9.81
C GLY A 67 -12.23 -0.27 -9.14
N TRP A 68 -11.66 0.66 -9.86
CA TRP A 68 -10.50 1.41 -9.41
C TRP A 68 -10.55 2.86 -9.84
N VAL A 69 -9.84 3.69 -9.11
CA VAL A 69 -9.71 5.13 -9.36
C VAL A 69 -8.30 5.42 -9.84
N TYR A 70 -8.19 6.26 -10.85
CA TYR A 70 -6.96 6.92 -11.25
C TYR A 70 -7.08 8.43 -10.97
N ASP A 71 -6.16 8.97 -10.20
CA ASP A 71 -6.05 10.41 -9.94
C ASP A 71 -4.63 10.88 -10.31
N PRO A 72 -4.45 11.58 -11.43
CA PRO A 72 -3.15 12.04 -11.90
C PRO A 72 -2.50 13.06 -10.96
N ASP A 73 -3.31 13.77 -10.17
CA ASP A 73 -2.83 14.75 -9.18
C ASP A 73 -2.38 14.09 -7.86
N GLY A 74 -2.70 12.82 -7.69
CA GLY A 74 -2.46 12.01 -6.49
C GLY A 74 -3.71 11.80 -5.66
N ILE A 75 -3.84 10.59 -5.11
CA ILE A 75 -4.98 10.19 -4.30
C ILE A 75 -5.09 11.06 -3.04
N ASP A 76 -6.23 11.68 -2.85
CA ASP A 76 -6.57 12.43 -1.64
C ASP A 76 -6.93 11.46 -0.51
N VAL A 77 -6.07 11.42 0.52
CA VAL A 77 -6.20 10.49 1.64
C VAL A 77 -7.42 10.83 2.51
N ASP A 78 -7.71 12.11 2.69
CA ASP A 78 -8.82 12.56 3.54
C ASP A 78 -10.16 12.22 2.85
N ALA A 79 -10.25 12.46 1.55
CA ALA A 79 -11.41 12.02 0.75
C ALA A 79 -11.56 10.49 0.79
N LEU A 80 -10.45 9.74 0.67
CA LEU A 80 -10.48 8.28 0.74
C LEU A 80 -10.96 7.77 2.10
N LYS A 81 -10.48 8.36 3.21
CA LYS A 81 -10.93 8.04 4.58
C LYS A 81 -12.41 8.37 4.78
N GLU A 82 -12.84 9.54 4.34
CA GLU A 82 -14.24 9.94 4.44
C GLU A 82 -15.17 8.93 3.74
N ILE A 83 -14.81 8.52 2.52
CA ILE A 83 -15.60 7.55 1.75
C ILE A 83 -15.59 6.17 2.41
N LYS A 84 -14.43 5.67 2.83
CA LYS A 84 -14.27 4.27 3.25
C LYS A 84 -14.50 4.04 4.74
N GLU A 85 -14.04 4.92 5.60
CA GLU A 85 -14.10 4.75 7.06
C GLU A 85 -15.37 5.37 7.65
N VAL A 86 -15.76 6.57 7.18
CA VAL A 86 -16.93 7.29 7.72
C VAL A 86 -18.20 6.86 7.01
N ARG A 87 -18.25 7.05 5.69
CA ARG A 87 -19.47 6.79 4.90
C ARG A 87 -19.63 5.32 4.52
N ARG A 88 -18.58 4.52 4.57
CA ARG A 88 -18.54 3.10 4.15
C ARG A 88 -19.07 2.90 2.74
N ALA A 89 -18.82 3.88 1.87
CA ALA A 89 -19.28 3.90 0.50
C ALA A 89 -18.28 3.26 -0.47
N ARG A 90 -18.63 3.24 -1.75
CA ARG A 90 -17.79 2.74 -2.84
C ARG A 90 -16.92 3.85 -3.43
N LEU A 91 -15.83 3.47 -4.10
CA LEU A 91 -14.93 4.42 -4.76
C LEU A 91 -15.57 5.18 -5.93
N THR A 92 -16.73 4.76 -6.39
CA THR A 92 -17.55 5.53 -7.36
C THR A 92 -17.85 6.95 -6.89
N GLU A 93 -17.88 7.18 -5.56
CA GLU A 93 -18.12 8.50 -4.98
C GLU A 93 -16.86 9.40 -4.97
N TYR A 94 -15.67 8.85 -5.24
CA TYR A 94 -14.41 9.58 -5.16
C TYR A 94 -14.38 10.80 -6.10
N LYS A 95 -15.00 10.67 -7.27
CA LYS A 95 -15.11 11.76 -8.25
C LYS A 95 -15.83 13.01 -7.70
N ASN A 96 -16.69 12.86 -6.69
CA ASN A 96 -17.37 13.98 -6.04
C ASN A 96 -16.41 14.87 -5.24
N TYR A 97 -15.30 14.30 -4.76
CA TYR A 97 -14.24 14.99 -4.03
C TYR A 97 -13.12 15.47 -4.96
N ARG A 98 -12.83 14.67 -5.99
CA ARG A 98 -11.73 14.91 -6.93
C ARG A 98 -12.26 14.82 -8.37
N PRO A 99 -12.75 15.92 -8.94
CA PRO A 99 -13.39 15.92 -10.28
C PRO A 99 -12.47 15.49 -11.43
N ASN A 100 -11.14 15.70 -11.29
CA ASN A 100 -10.14 15.30 -12.28
C ASN A 100 -9.81 13.82 -12.25
N SER A 101 -10.30 13.07 -11.23
CA SER A 101 -10.09 11.64 -11.15
C SER A 101 -10.98 10.87 -12.11
N GLU A 102 -10.51 9.71 -12.52
CA GLU A 102 -11.23 8.76 -13.36
C GLU A 102 -11.58 7.51 -12.58
N TYR A 103 -12.83 7.08 -12.68
CA TYR A 103 -13.27 5.80 -12.13
C TYR A 103 -13.45 4.79 -13.26
N HIS A 104 -12.87 3.62 -13.10
CA HIS A 104 -12.95 2.52 -14.05
C HIS A 104 -13.56 1.30 -13.37
N GLU A 105 -14.51 0.64 -14.02
CA GLU A 105 -15.11 -0.60 -13.55
C GLU A 105 -14.17 -1.79 -13.76
N GLY A 106 -14.26 -2.78 -12.88
CA GLY A 106 -13.53 -4.03 -12.97
C GLY A 106 -12.05 -3.92 -12.61
N ARG A 107 -11.23 -4.77 -13.23
CA ARG A 107 -9.78 -4.86 -12.98
C ARG A 107 -9.03 -3.93 -13.94
N GLY A 108 -7.84 -3.49 -13.52
CA GLY A 108 -7.02 -2.65 -14.41
C GLY A 108 -6.04 -1.74 -13.67
N VAL A 109 -6.03 -1.75 -12.35
CA VAL A 109 -5.15 -0.89 -11.53
C VAL A 109 -3.67 -1.00 -11.92
N TRP A 110 -3.24 -2.16 -12.40
CA TRP A 110 -1.85 -2.44 -12.79
C TRP A 110 -1.49 -2.04 -14.22
N THR A 111 -2.44 -1.53 -15.01
CA THR A 111 -2.19 -1.03 -16.37
C THR A 111 -1.67 0.40 -16.39
N VAL A 112 -1.75 1.10 -15.27
CA VAL A 112 -1.27 2.50 -15.16
C VAL A 112 0.26 2.51 -15.11
N LYS A 113 0.84 3.48 -15.80
CA LYS A 113 2.30 3.69 -15.75
C LYS A 113 2.71 4.25 -14.41
N VAL A 114 3.45 3.44 -13.63
CA VAL A 114 3.93 3.80 -12.30
C VAL A 114 5.34 3.23 -12.05
N ASP A 115 6.05 3.82 -11.13
CA ASP A 115 7.39 3.37 -10.71
C ASP A 115 7.32 2.21 -9.71
N ILE A 116 6.31 2.21 -8.85
CA ILE A 116 6.16 1.26 -7.73
C ILE A 116 4.74 0.72 -7.69
N ALA A 117 4.58 -0.57 -7.45
CA ALA A 117 3.28 -1.21 -7.25
C ALA A 117 3.17 -1.80 -5.84
N LEU A 118 2.08 -1.47 -5.15
CA LEU A 118 1.78 -1.92 -3.79
C LEU A 118 0.43 -2.67 -3.79
N PRO A 119 0.43 -3.99 -4.00
CA PRO A 119 -0.78 -4.78 -3.89
C PRO A 119 -1.22 -4.91 -2.43
N CYS A 120 -2.33 -4.22 -2.09
CA CYS A 120 -2.86 -4.07 -0.74
C CYS A 120 -4.30 -4.54 -0.56
N ALA A 121 -4.90 -5.21 -1.55
CA ALA A 121 -6.30 -5.62 -1.50
C ALA A 121 -6.45 -7.07 -1.04
N THR A 122 -6.23 -8.03 -1.92
CA THR A 122 -6.55 -9.43 -1.67
C THR A 122 -5.46 -10.39 -2.17
N GLN A 123 -5.57 -11.65 -1.73
CA GLN A 123 -4.74 -12.74 -2.23
C GLN A 123 -4.95 -12.94 -3.74
N ASN A 124 -3.86 -13.25 -4.47
CA ASN A 124 -3.85 -13.56 -5.90
C ASN A 124 -4.50 -12.47 -6.78
N GLU A 125 -4.32 -11.21 -6.41
CA GLU A 125 -4.86 -10.09 -7.18
C GLU A 125 -3.94 -9.63 -8.33
N LEU A 126 -2.65 -9.88 -8.23
CA LEU A 126 -1.67 -9.55 -9.28
C LEU A 126 -1.32 -10.83 -10.05
N LEU A 127 -1.85 -10.92 -11.25
CA LEU A 127 -1.69 -12.06 -12.14
C LEU A 127 -0.50 -11.85 -13.09
N LEU A 128 -0.14 -12.89 -13.85
CA LEU A 128 0.97 -12.82 -14.81
C LEU A 128 0.79 -11.71 -15.86
N ASP A 129 -0.42 -11.49 -16.36
CA ASP A 129 -0.66 -10.42 -17.35
C ASP A 129 -0.56 -9.04 -16.72
N ASP A 130 -0.94 -8.89 -15.46
CA ASP A 130 -0.73 -7.66 -14.68
C ASP A 130 0.78 -7.39 -14.48
N ALA A 131 1.56 -8.43 -14.15
CA ALA A 131 3.00 -8.33 -14.01
C ALA A 131 3.67 -7.91 -15.33
N LYS A 132 3.25 -8.47 -16.46
CA LYS A 132 3.73 -8.06 -17.79
C LYS A 132 3.41 -6.59 -18.09
N ALA A 133 2.20 -6.13 -17.73
CA ALA A 133 1.80 -4.73 -17.90
C ALA A 133 2.67 -3.79 -17.05
N LEU A 134 2.92 -4.13 -15.78
CA LEU A 134 3.79 -3.36 -14.91
C LEU A 134 5.22 -3.24 -15.47
N VAL A 135 5.81 -4.35 -15.92
CA VAL A 135 7.15 -4.36 -16.53
C VAL A 135 7.17 -3.52 -17.80
N ALA A 136 6.19 -3.70 -18.70
CA ALA A 136 6.10 -2.92 -19.93
C ALA A 136 5.96 -1.42 -19.68
N ASN A 137 5.32 -1.02 -18.59
CA ASN A 137 5.15 0.37 -18.16
C ASN A 137 6.36 0.94 -17.39
N GLY A 138 7.40 0.13 -17.15
CA GLY A 138 8.63 0.57 -16.50
C GLY A 138 8.57 0.58 -14.98
N CYS A 139 7.68 -0.19 -14.36
CA CYS A 139 7.66 -0.42 -12.92
C CYS A 139 9.00 -1.01 -12.47
N MET A 140 9.57 -0.50 -11.40
CA MET A 140 10.88 -0.91 -10.88
C MET A 140 10.80 -1.71 -9.58
N ALA A 141 9.71 -1.62 -8.86
CA ALA A 141 9.54 -2.33 -7.59
C ALA A 141 8.08 -2.72 -7.32
N VAL A 142 7.91 -3.89 -6.71
CA VAL A 142 6.63 -4.39 -6.19
C VAL A 142 6.82 -4.74 -4.72
N ALA A 143 5.99 -4.22 -3.81
CA ALA A 143 6.03 -4.58 -2.40
C ALA A 143 4.64 -4.99 -1.90
N GLU A 144 4.55 -6.18 -1.35
CA GLU A 144 3.30 -6.87 -1.07
C GLU A 144 2.70 -6.47 0.28
N GLY A 145 1.71 -5.57 0.27
CA GLY A 145 0.98 -5.16 1.48
C GLY A 145 -0.08 -6.18 1.93
N ALA A 146 -0.74 -6.86 1.00
CA ALA A 146 -1.67 -7.94 1.29
C ALA A 146 -0.94 -9.28 1.52
N ASN A 147 -1.66 -10.29 1.96
CA ASN A 147 -1.12 -11.65 2.12
C ASN A 147 -1.13 -12.37 0.77
N MET A 148 0.05 -12.73 0.25
CA MET A 148 0.23 -13.43 -1.03
C MET A 148 -0.59 -12.83 -2.18
N PRO A 149 -0.46 -11.51 -2.45
CA PRO A 149 -1.29 -10.87 -3.47
C PRO A 149 -0.84 -11.20 -4.89
N THR A 150 0.45 -11.50 -5.08
CA THR A 150 1.05 -11.86 -6.37
C THR A 150 1.03 -13.37 -6.55
N THR A 151 0.58 -13.85 -7.70
CA THR A 151 0.65 -15.28 -8.03
C THR A 151 2.10 -15.72 -8.24
N ASN A 152 2.40 -17.00 -8.01
CA ASN A 152 3.76 -17.51 -8.15
C ASN A 152 4.34 -17.26 -9.54
N GLU A 153 3.56 -17.50 -10.59
CA GLU A 153 3.95 -17.24 -11.98
C GLU A 153 4.29 -15.74 -12.23
N ALA A 154 3.49 -14.84 -11.66
CA ALA A 154 3.73 -13.42 -11.74
C ALA A 154 4.99 -13.02 -10.97
N LEU A 155 5.21 -13.61 -9.79
CA LEU A 155 6.38 -13.37 -8.95
C LEU A 155 7.67 -13.81 -9.64
N GLU A 156 7.70 -15.02 -10.19
CA GLU A 156 8.82 -15.56 -10.97
C GLU A 156 9.15 -14.63 -12.15
N TYR A 157 8.11 -14.25 -12.92
CA TYR A 157 8.28 -13.34 -14.04
C TYR A 157 8.86 -11.97 -13.62
N LEU A 158 8.35 -11.35 -12.55
CA LEU A 158 8.86 -10.07 -12.05
C LEU A 158 10.34 -10.17 -11.66
N GLN A 159 10.73 -11.24 -10.97
CA GLN A 159 12.11 -11.50 -10.58
C GLN A 159 13.03 -11.71 -11.79
N GLU A 160 12.60 -12.48 -12.79
CA GLU A 160 13.34 -12.67 -14.04
C GLU A 160 13.56 -11.37 -14.81
N GLN A 161 12.60 -10.43 -14.74
CA GLN A 161 12.72 -9.10 -15.35
C GLN A 161 13.52 -8.10 -14.50
N GLY A 162 14.08 -8.54 -13.36
CA GLY A 162 14.89 -7.69 -12.50
C GLY A 162 14.10 -6.67 -11.67
N ILE A 163 12.80 -6.87 -11.51
CA ILE A 163 11.97 -6.03 -10.64
C ILE A 163 12.31 -6.33 -9.18
N VAL A 164 12.50 -5.30 -8.39
CA VAL A 164 12.77 -5.42 -6.96
C VAL A 164 11.48 -5.82 -6.24
N VAL A 165 11.44 -7.01 -5.64
CA VAL A 165 10.23 -7.52 -4.99
C VAL A 165 10.40 -7.59 -3.48
N GLY A 166 9.51 -6.91 -2.75
CA GLY A 166 9.35 -7.00 -1.29
C GLY A 166 8.27 -8.03 -0.93
N PRO A 167 8.67 -9.24 -0.46
CA PRO A 167 7.71 -10.32 -0.22
C PRO A 167 6.77 -9.99 0.95
N ALA A 168 5.53 -10.48 0.87
CA ALA A 168 4.47 -10.20 1.83
C ALA A 168 4.87 -10.40 3.29
N LYS A 169 5.55 -11.51 3.61
CA LYS A 169 5.97 -11.83 4.98
C LYS A 169 6.89 -10.78 5.62
N ALA A 170 7.63 -10.03 4.81
CA ALA A 170 8.46 -8.93 5.28
C ALA A 170 7.72 -7.59 5.13
N ALA A 171 7.11 -7.37 3.98
CA ALA A 171 6.51 -6.08 3.62
C ALA A 171 5.29 -5.73 4.50
N ASN A 172 4.46 -6.70 4.87
CA ASN A 172 3.29 -6.48 5.71
C ASN A 172 3.51 -6.77 7.20
N ALA A 173 4.75 -7.02 7.63
CA ALA A 173 5.09 -7.39 9.00
C ALA A 173 4.84 -6.29 10.05
N GLY A 174 4.65 -5.03 9.64
CA GLY A 174 4.42 -3.92 10.57
C GLY A 174 3.25 -4.16 11.53
N GLY A 175 2.16 -4.77 11.05
CA GLY A 175 1.03 -5.15 11.88
C GLY A 175 1.38 -6.21 12.93
N VAL A 176 2.19 -7.20 12.58
CA VAL A 176 2.66 -8.25 13.50
C VAL A 176 3.65 -7.68 14.51
N ALA A 177 4.56 -6.81 14.07
CA ALA A 177 5.51 -6.12 14.95
C ALA A 177 4.76 -5.33 16.05
N CYS A 178 3.75 -4.55 15.65
CA CYS A 178 2.90 -3.83 16.61
C CYS A 178 2.19 -4.79 17.58
N SER A 179 1.72 -5.94 17.11
CA SER A 179 1.09 -6.96 17.97
C SER A 179 2.09 -7.57 18.95
N CYS A 180 3.35 -7.79 18.58
CA CYS A 180 4.40 -8.26 19.50
C CYS A 180 4.68 -7.23 20.61
N ILE A 181 4.72 -5.94 20.25
CA ILE A 181 4.88 -4.86 21.24
C ILE A 181 3.67 -4.82 22.18
N GLU A 182 2.45 -4.99 21.68
CA GLU A 182 1.22 -5.07 22.46
C GLU A 182 1.28 -6.26 23.47
N MET A 183 1.76 -7.42 23.04
CA MET A 183 1.94 -8.57 23.92
C MET A 183 2.95 -8.27 25.03
N GLY A 184 4.07 -7.62 24.71
CA GLY A 184 5.06 -7.19 25.69
C GLY A 184 4.48 -6.18 26.69
N GLN A 185 3.72 -5.19 26.20
CA GLN A 185 3.01 -4.22 27.03
C GLN A 185 2.05 -4.90 28.02
N ASN A 186 1.28 -5.86 27.54
CA ASN A 186 0.33 -6.60 28.37
C ASN A 186 1.05 -7.44 29.44
N ALA A 187 2.14 -8.11 29.06
CA ALA A 187 2.91 -8.96 29.99
C ALA A 187 3.61 -8.14 31.07
N SER A 188 4.10 -6.94 30.75
CA SER A 188 4.81 -6.06 31.69
C SER A 188 3.88 -5.09 32.43
N HIS A 189 2.59 -5.04 32.11
CA HIS A 189 1.61 -4.07 32.63
C HIS A 189 2.04 -2.61 32.43
N THR A 190 2.77 -2.33 31.33
CA THR A 190 3.24 -0.98 30.97
C THR A 190 2.32 -0.33 29.96
N VAL A 191 2.46 0.97 29.75
CA VAL A 191 1.72 1.73 28.73
C VAL A 191 2.72 2.43 27.82
N TYR A 192 2.73 2.05 26.55
CA TYR A 192 3.51 2.74 25.50
C TYR A 192 2.73 3.90 24.89
N GLN A 193 3.43 4.95 24.52
CA GLN A 193 2.89 6.04 23.71
C GLN A 193 3.03 5.71 22.23
N HIS A 194 2.32 6.45 21.36
CA HIS A 194 2.42 6.27 19.91
C HIS A 194 3.88 6.40 19.41
N GLN A 195 4.61 7.34 19.97
CA GLN A 195 6.00 7.61 19.64
C GLN A 195 6.93 6.44 19.97
N ASP A 196 6.69 5.74 21.08
CA ASP A 196 7.49 4.57 21.50
C ASP A 196 7.40 3.38 20.51
N VAL A 197 6.42 3.40 19.61
CA VAL A 197 6.18 2.32 18.63
C VAL A 197 6.86 2.63 17.29
N TYR A 198 6.95 3.89 16.90
CA TYR A 198 7.45 4.31 15.58
C TYR A 198 8.84 4.96 15.60
N ASP A 199 9.27 5.43 16.77
CA ASP A 199 10.61 5.98 17.04
C ASP A 199 11.19 5.30 18.30
N PRO A 200 11.63 4.04 18.20
CA PRO A 200 12.22 3.33 19.34
C PRO A 200 13.60 3.86 19.74
#